data_9af19cd7a85f4f6705664d34df35103d
#
_entry.id   9af19cd7a85f4f6705664d34df35103d
#
_cell.length_a   1.000
_cell.length_b   1.000
_cell.length_c   1.000
_cell.angle_alpha   90.00
_cell.angle_beta   90.00
_cell.angle_gamma   90.00
#
_symmetry.space_group_name_H-M   'P 1'
#
loop_
_entity.id
_entity.type
_entity.pdbx_description
1 polymer ?
#
loop_
_entity_poly.entity_id
_entity_poly.type
_entity_poly.pdbx_seq_one_letter_code
_entity_poly.pdbx_strand_id
1 'polypeptide(L)'
;MFVIVASPLLTTLTIPETRFSDDIYEVREQFGIIAPVRLQLIKKGFITETVLGNTNDEEVVYLDISSFKIINQTKDTTKAVITSKGKRVQATFTK
;
A
#
# COMPACT_ATOMS: atom_id res chain seq x y z
N MET A 1 -22.86 -7.90 21.77
CA MET A 1 -22.27 -7.80 21.10
C MET A 1 -21.87 -8.44 20.30
N PHE A 2 -21.94 -8.95 20.07
CA PHE A 2 -21.35 -9.09 19.35
C PHE A 2 -21.15 -9.59 18.22
N VAL A 3 -22.37 -10.28 17.51
CA VAL A 3 -21.89 -9.82 16.26
C VAL A 3 -20.42 -9.80 16.15
N ILE A 4 -19.87 -9.38 17.16
CA ILE A 4 -18.48 -9.11 17.21
C ILE A 4 -17.66 -10.36 17.03
N VAL A 5 -18.21 -11.49 17.30
CA VAL A 5 -17.48 -12.74 17.24
C VAL A 5 -17.13 -13.11 15.80
N ALA A 6 -18.08 -12.99 14.91
CA ALA A 6 -17.84 -13.35 13.51
C ALA A 6 -17.10 -12.25 12.76
N SER A 7 -17.42 -11.01 13.09
CA SER A 7 -16.81 -9.88 12.38
C SER A 7 -15.30 -9.83 12.49
N PRO A 8 -14.69 -10.03 13.64
CA PRO A 8 -13.24 -10.01 13.74
C PRO A 8 -12.57 -11.05 12.84
N LEU A 9 -13.17 -12.19 12.70
CA LEU A 9 -12.62 -13.24 11.86
C LEU A 9 -12.61 -12.82 10.40
N LEU A 10 -13.72 -12.28 9.91
CA LEU A 10 -13.79 -11.80 8.54
C LEU A 10 -12.83 -10.64 8.32
N THR A 11 -12.73 -9.77 9.29
CA THR A 11 -11.83 -8.63 9.21
C THR A 11 -10.39 -9.08 9.12
N THR A 12 -10.02 -10.11 9.84
CA THR A 12 -8.66 -10.65 9.81
C THR A 12 -8.27 -11.13 8.42
N LEU A 13 -9.22 -11.64 7.66
CA LEU A 13 -8.94 -12.14 6.31
C LEU A 13 -8.75 -11.03 5.29
N THR A 14 -9.23 -9.82 5.57
CA THR A 14 -9.26 -8.74 4.59
C THR A 14 -8.66 -7.44 5.07
N ILE A 15 -8.16 -7.37 6.28
CA ILE A 15 -7.60 -6.13 6.82
C ILE A 15 -6.33 -5.74 6.05
N PRO A 16 -6.26 -4.52 5.51
CA PRO A 16 -5.02 -4.02 4.94
C PRO A 16 -4.02 -3.73 6.04
N GLU A 17 -2.75 -3.96 5.74
CA GLU A 17 -1.66 -3.69 6.67
C GLU A 17 -0.82 -2.53 6.16
N THR A 18 -0.52 -1.58 7.04
CA THR A 18 0.28 -0.43 6.65
C THR A 18 1.75 -0.81 6.58
N ARG A 19 2.37 -0.62 5.41
CA ARG A 19 3.78 -0.86 5.20
C ARG A 19 4.62 0.38 5.39
N PHE A 20 4.06 1.53 5.10
CA PHE A 20 4.74 2.81 5.22
C PHE A 20 3.69 3.91 5.36
N SER A 21 4.00 4.91 6.16
CA SER A 21 3.11 6.05 6.31
C SER A 21 3.94 7.28 6.68
N ASP A 22 3.70 8.39 5.98
CA ASP A 22 4.24 9.68 6.35
C ASP A 22 3.08 10.69 6.43
N ASP A 23 3.38 11.98 6.43
CA ASP A 23 2.34 13.00 6.58
C ASP A 23 1.39 13.09 5.39
N ILE A 24 1.84 12.64 4.22
CA ILE A 24 1.09 12.81 2.96
C ILE A 24 0.67 11.48 2.36
N TYR A 25 1.52 10.48 2.42
CA TYR A 25 1.30 9.23 1.72
C TYR A 25 1.30 8.04 2.65
N GLU A 26 0.59 7.01 2.25
CA GLU A 26 0.55 5.73 2.95
C GLU A 26 0.62 4.60 1.94
N VAL A 27 1.41 3.58 2.24
CA VAL A 27 1.46 2.36 1.43
C VAL A 27 0.87 1.24 2.26
N ARG A 28 -0.20 0.64 1.77
CA ARG A 28 -0.90 -0.46 2.45
C ARG A 28 -0.73 -1.75 1.69
N GLU A 29 -0.48 -2.83 2.43
CA GLU A 29 -0.51 -4.16 1.87
C GLU A 29 -1.94 -4.67 1.87
N GLN A 30 -2.37 -5.18 0.74
CA GLN A 30 -3.69 -5.81 0.61
C GLN A 30 -3.52 -7.23 0.12
N PHE A 31 -4.22 -8.14 0.75
CA PHE A 31 -4.26 -9.51 0.29
C PHE A 31 -5.61 -10.11 0.65
N GLY A 32 -6.03 -11.07 -0.17
CA GLY A 32 -7.24 -11.82 0.08
C GLY A 32 -6.92 -13.30 0.12
N ILE A 33 -7.91 -14.10 0.35
CA ILE A 33 -7.73 -15.55 0.43
C ILE A 33 -7.23 -16.10 -0.90
N ILE A 34 -7.70 -15.56 -2.01
CA ILE A 34 -7.38 -16.05 -3.35
C ILE A 34 -6.53 -15.08 -4.12
N ALA A 35 -6.58 -13.79 -3.78
CA ALA A 35 -5.88 -12.78 -4.53
C ALA A 35 -4.41 -12.69 -4.11
N PRO A 36 -3.50 -12.41 -5.04
CA PRO A 36 -2.11 -12.20 -4.68
C PRO A 36 -1.94 -10.93 -3.85
N VAL A 37 -0.86 -10.89 -3.09
CA VAL A 37 -0.51 -9.71 -2.30
C VAL A 37 -0.21 -8.55 -3.24
N ARG A 38 -0.67 -7.37 -2.87
CA ARG A 38 -0.36 -6.15 -3.61
C ARG A 38 -0.23 -5.00 -2.64
N LEU A 39 0.48 -3.96 -3.08
CA LEU A 39 0.59 -2.72 -2.33
C LEU A 39 -0.29 -1.66 -2.96
N GLN A 40 -0.97 -0.91 -2.12
CA GLN A 40 -1.81 0.20 -2.55
C GLN A 40 -1.19 1.50 -2.04
N LEU A 41 -1.01 2.45 -2.95
CA LEU A 41 -0.51 3.77 -2.61
C LEU A 41 -1.69 4.71 -2.41
N ILE A 42 -1.70 5.38 -1.27
CA ILE A 42 -2.79 6.26 -0.86
C ILE A 42 -2.23 7.64 -0.54
N LYS A 43 -2.88 8.66 -1.04
CA LYS A 43 -2.61 10.04 -0.64
C LYS A 43 -3.60 10.43 0.44
N LYS A 44 -3.09 10.82 1.60
CA LYS A 44 -3.93 11.22 2.72
C LYS A 44 -4.48 12.63 2.47
N GLY A 45 -5.79 12.79 2.58
CA GLY A 45 -6.43 14.08 2.55
C GLY A 45 -6.86 14.51 3.93
N PHE A 46 -7.40 15.70 4.03
CA PHE A 46 -7.88 16.22 5.31
C PHE A 46 -9.07 15.40 5.84
N ILE A 47 -9.98 15.04 4.95
CA ILE A 47 -11.17 14.27 5.32
C ILE A 47 -11.19 12.90 4.65
N THR A 48 -10.71 12.82 3.40
CA THR A 48 -10.78 11.61 2.61
C THR A 48 -9.39 11.18 2.14
N GLU A 49 -9.30 9.93 1.73
CA GLU A 49 -8.09 9.37 1.16
C GLU A 49 -8.29 9.17 -0.34
N THR A 50 -7.22 9.34 -1.11
CA THR A 50 -7.27 9.10 -2.55
C THR A 50 -6.32 7.97 -2.90
N VAL A 51 -6.82 6.94 -3.56
CA VAL A 51 -6.01 5.84 -4.04
C VAL A 51 -5.28 6.28 -5.30
N LEU A 52 -3.95 6.29 -5.26
CA LEU A 52 -3.14 6.68 -6.40
C LEU A 52 -2.82 5.52 -7.32
N GLY A 53 -2.79 4.32 -6.79
CA GLY A 53 -2.54 3.14 -7.60
C GLY A 53 -2.17 1.94 -6.78
N ASN A 54 -1.90 0.84 -7.47
CA ASN A 54 -1.55 -0.44 -6.88
C ASN A 54 -0.36 -1.05 -7.61
N THR A 55 0.38 -1.90 -6.93
CA THR A 55 1.40 -2.71 -7.56
C THR A 55 1.38 -4.11 -6.95
N ASN A 56 1.62 -5.12 -7.79
CA ASN A 56 1.80 -6.49 -7.34
C ASN A 56 3.18 -7.03 -7.73
N ASP A 57 4.11 -6.13 -8.04
CA ASP A 57 5.48 -6.49 -8.38
C ASP A 57 6.14 -7.18 -7.18
N GLU A 58 6.59 -8.40 -7.35
CA GLU A 58 7.19 -9.18 -6.28
C GLU A 58 8.42 -8.51 -5.69
N GLU A 59 9.17 -7.78 -6.49
CA GLU A 59 10.34 -7.07 -5.98
C GLU A 59 9.97 -5.93 -5.02
N VAL A 60 8.75 -5.44 -5.12
CA VAL A 60 8.27 -4.32 -4.32
C VAL A 60 7.43 -4.76 -3.14
N VAL A 61 6.57 -5.76 -3.36
CA VAL A 61 5.58 -6.18 -2.37
C VAL A 61 6.20 -6.67 -1.08
N TYR A 62 7.36 -7.29 -1.14
CA TYR A 62 8.02 -7.88 0.02
C TYR A 62 9.12 -7.02 0.63
N LEU A 63 9.27 -5.78 0.17
CA LEU A 63 10.29 -4.88 0.71
C LEU A 63 9.87 -4.27 2.05
N ASP A 64 10.85 -4.12 2.93
CA ASP A 64 10.69 -3.31 4.13
C ASP A 64 10.96 -1.86 3.74
N ILE A 65 9.95 -1.03 3.79
CA ILE A 65 10.06 0.34 3.30
C ILE A 65 10.62 1.23 4.40
N SER A 66 11.84 1.73 4.19
CA SER A 66 12.47 2.68 5.11
C SER A 66 12.15 4.12 4.74
N SER A 67 12.08 4.42 3.44
CA SER A 67 11.67 5.72 2.97
C SER A 67 10.99 5.58 1.61
N PHE A 68 10.20 6.59 1.27
CA PHE A 68 9.38 6.58 0.08
C PHE A 68 9.38 7.99 -0.50
N LYS A 69 9.64 8.09 -1.81
CA LYS A 69 9.65 9.38 -2.47
C LYS A 69 9.04 9.25 -3.87
N ILE A 70 8.06 10.07 -4.16
CA ILE A 70 7.45 10.11 -5.49
C ILE A 70 8.36 10.89 -6.43
N ILE A 71 8.67 10.30 -7.57
CA ILE A 71 9.53 10.92 -8.58
C ILE A 71 8.76 11.33 -9.84
N ASN A 72 7.62 10.71 -10.09
CA ASN A 72 6.81 11.06 -11.25
C ASN A 72 5.37 10.63 -10.98
N GLN A 73 4.43 11.43 -11.41
CA GLN A 73 3.03 11.13 -11.23
C GLN A 73 2.25 11.56 -12.47
N THR A 74 1.52 10.62 -13.04
CA THR A 74 0.60 10.89 -14.14
C THR A 74 -0.82 10.61 -13.66
N LYS A 75 -1.79 10.77 -14.55
CA LYS A 75 -3.19 10.53 -14.22
C LYS A 75 -3.46 9.11 -13.72
N ASP A 76 -2.80 8.12 -14.32
CA ASP A 76 -3.06 6.72 -14.03
C ASP A 76 -1.90 5.99 -13.36
N THR A 77 -0.75 6.61 -13.29
CA THR A 77 0.47 5.95 -12.82
C THR A 77 1.26 6.87 -11.89
N THR A 78 1.76 6.31 -10.81
CA THR A 78 2.66 7.01 -9.91
C THR A 78 3.93 6.20 -9.76
N LYS A 79 5.07 6.82 -10.03
CA LYS A 79 6.38 6.21 -9.86
C LYS A 79 7.05 6.75 -8.63
N ALA A 80 7.62 5.86 -7.84
CA ALA A 80 8.25 6.22 -6.59
C ALA A 80 9.54 5.45 -6.39
N VAL A 81 10.44 6.03 -5.62
CA VAL A 81 11.64 5.34 -5.17
C VAL A 81 11.42 4.92 -3.73
N ILE A 82 11.58 3.63 -3.50
CA ILE A 82 11.47 3.03 -2.17
C ILE A 82 12.88 2.68 -1.72
N THR A 83 13.26 3.09 -0.53
CA THR A 83 14.51 2.69 0.08
C THR A 83 14.24 1.55 1.05
N SER A 84 14.95 0.45 0.88
CA SER A 84 14.84 -0.72 1.73
C SER A 84 16.22 -1.22 2.04
N LYS A 85 16.60 -1.19 3.33
CA LYS A 85 17.90 -1.70 3.81
C LYS A 85 19.09 -1.14 3.01
N GLY A 86 19.04 0.15 2.69
CA GLY A 86 20.11 0.80 1.95
C GLY A 86 20.04 0.67 0.44
N LYS A 87 19.09 -0.09 -0.06
CA LYS A 87 18.86 -0.22 -1.50
C LYS A 87 17.71 0.67 -1.95
N ARG A 88 17.82 1.19 -3.15
CA ARG A 88 16.75 1.95 -3.79
C ARG A 88 16.10 1.13 -4.86
N VAL A 89 14.79 1.03 -4.80
CA VAL A 89 14.00 0.29 -5.77
C VAL A 89 12.94 1.22 -6.33
N GLN A 90 12.81 1.25 -7.64
CA GLN A 90 11.75 2.05 -8.27
C GLN A 90 10.49 1.21 -8.35
N ALA A 91 9.41 1.76 -7.85
CA ALA A 91 8.10 1.12 -7.88
C ALA A 91 7.13 1.92 -8.74
N THR A 92 6.29 1.22 -9.49
CA THR A 92 5.25 1.84 -10.30
C THR A 92 3.89 1.38 -9.79
N PHE A 93 3.08 2.35 -9.38
CA PHE A 93 1.72 2.08 -8.92
C PHE A 93 0.76 2.53 -10.02
N THR A 94 -0.11 1.64 -10.44
CA THR A 94 -1.04 1.89 -11.54
C THR A 94 -2.48 1.75 -11.04
N LYS A 95 -3.31 2.69 -11.44
CA LYS A 95 -4.74 2.63 -11.13
C LYS A 95 -5.45 1.52 -11.88
#